data_9377f2b257fbab7562528899a25a3851
#
_entry.id   9377f2b257fbab7562528899a25a3851
#
_cell.length_a   1.000
_cell.length_b   1.000
_cell.length_c   1.000
_cell.angle_alpha   90.00
_cell.angle_beta   90.00
_cell.angle_gamma   90.00
#
_symmetry.space_group_name_H-M   'P 1'
#
loop_
_entity.id
_entity.type
_entity.pdbx_description
1 polymer ?
#
loop_
_entity_poly.entity_id
_entity_poly.type
_entity_poly.pdbx_seq_one_letter_code
_entity_poly.pdbx_strand_id
1 'polypeptide(L)'
;MHFDLVDVRLFVAIASTGSLSKAAATFPVAVSAASTRLRQFEERFQVILFVRNANGMTPTPAGRLVLEACQRILNETQQLKDNLHALSGQQRVVLKLCASTVANSTFLPAALGPFLADYPEVDLQLTEGTSRSILQGVQAGEIDLGVYDGNQPTGGLLSLPFRDDRLVLLVPHGHQLGGRRQVKLVEALGFPYILSLIHI
;
A
#
# COMPACT_ATOMS: atom_id res chain seq x y z
N MET A 1 0.60 30.78 8.53
CA MET A 1 0.67 29.34 8.81
C MET A 1 1.94 28.81 8.15
N HIS A 2 3.03 28.56 8.90
CA HIS A 2 4.29 28.11 8.32
C HIS A 2 4.61 26.70 8.81
N PHE A 3 4.34 25.70 8.00
CA PHE A 3 4.98 24.39 8.03
C PHE A 3 5.52 24.12 6.62
N ASP A 4 6.58 23.36 6.54
CA ASP A 4 7.24 23.06 5.27
C ASP A 4 7.15 21.56 4.91
N LEU A 5 7.61 21.19 3.72
CA LEU A 5 7.61 19.80 3.27
C LEU A 5 8.52 18.89 4.13
N VAL A 6 9.47 19.47 4.87
CA VAL A 6 10.30 18.70 5.80
C VAL A 6 9.47 18.26 7.00
N ASP A 7 8.60 19.14 7.52
CA ASP A 7 7.66 18.81 8.60
C ASP A 7 6.69 17.71 8.17
N VAL A 8 6.15 17.82 6.94
CA VAL A 8 5.24 16.82 6.35
C VAL A 8 5.93 15.46 6.21
N ARG A 9 7.12 15.41 5.65
CA ARG A 9 7.92 14.17 5.51
C ARG A 9 8.29 13.57 6.85
N LEU A 10 8.73 14.40 7.79
CA LEU A 10 9.08 13.95 9.14
C LEU A 10 7.88 13.33 9.85
N PHE A 11 6.70 13.95 9.73
CA PHE A 11 5.47 13.44 10.29
C PHE A 11 5.12 12.04 9.76
N VAL A 12 5.16 11.86 8.42
CA VAL A 12 4.92 10.57 7.76
C VAL A 12 5.96 9.52 8.20
N ALA A 13 7.24 9.89 8.27
CA ALA A 13 8.31 8.99 8.71
C ALA A 13 8.14 8.55 10.18
N ILE A 14 7.69 9.43 11.07
CA ILE A 14 7.39 9.06 12.47
C ILE A 14 6.22 8.08 12.54
N ALA A 15 5.18 8.33 11.75
CA ALA A 15 4.00 7.45 11.71
C ALA A 15 4.36 6.06 11.19
N SER A 16 5.19 5.96 10.16
CA SER A 16 5.59 4.67 9.55
C SER A 16 6.58 3.87 10.41
N THR A 17 7.54 4.57 11.06
CA THR A 17 8.58 3.89 11.87
C THR A 17 8.15 3.65 13.32
N GLY A 18 7.09 4.33 13.79
CA GLY A 18 6.70 4.34 15.19
C GLY A 18 7.76 4.96 16.13
N SER A 19 8.75 5.68 15.59
CA SER A 19 9.90 6.18 16.38
C SER A 19 10.47 7.47 15.82
N LEU A 20 10.51 8.49 16.67
CA LEU A 20 11.12 9.77 16.32
C LEU A 20 12.61 9.64 15.96
N SER A 21 13.34 8.81 16.70
CA SER A 21 14.78 8.62 16.45
C SER A 21 15.04 7.89 15.14
N LYS A 22 14.25 6.85 14.82
CA LYS A 22 14.35 6.16 13.52
C LYS A 22 13.93 7.08 12.38
N ALA A 23 12.86 7.85 12.54
CA ALA A 23 12.44 8.84 11.54
C ALA A 23 13.53 9.90 11.34
N ALA A 24 14.09 10.48 12.39
CA ALA A 24 15.15 11.48 12.29
C ALA A 24 16.40 10.95 11.57
N ALA A 25 16.73 9.67 11.71
CA ALA A 25 17.87 9.05 11.03
C ALA A 25 17.72 9.02 9.48
N THR A 26 16.50 9.16 8.95
CA THR A 26 16.24 9.25 7.49
C THR A 26 16.36 10.67 6.93
N PHE A 27 16.59 11.67 7.79
CA PHE A 27 16.75 13.07 7.43
C PHE A 27 18.10 13.61 7.91
N PRO A 28 18.66 14.63 7.28
CA PRO A 28 19.88 15.29 7.73
C PRO A 28 19.57 16.25 8.91
N VAL A 29 18.89 15.75 9.96
CA VAL A 29 18.50 16.53 11.14
C VAL A 29 18.77 15.75 12.42
N ALA A 30 19.22 16.48 13.46
CA ALA A 30 19.38 15.88 14.78
C ALA A 30 18.01 15.49 15.38
N VAL A 31 17.98 14.45 16.21
CA VAL A 31 16.75 13.98 16.90
C VAL A 31 16.10 15.10 17.72
N SER A 32 16.88 15.96 18.36
CA SER A 32 16.38 17.14 19.09
C SER A 32 15.63 18.13 18.19
N ALA A 33 16.17 18.40 16.99
CA ALA A 33 15.54 19.24 16.00
C ALA A 33 14.25 18.61 15.47
N ALA A 34 14.24 17.32 15.19
CA ALA A 34 13.03 16.58 14.80
C ALA A 34 11.94 16.65 15.90
N SER A 35 12.33 16.49 17.16
CA SER A 35 11.40 16.62 18.29
C SER A 35 10.82 18.03 18.39
N THR A 36 11.63 19.07 18.19
CA THR A 36 11.19 20.47 18.22
C THR A 36 10.22 20.75 17.05
N ARG A 37 10.52 20.26 15.84
CA ARG A 37 9.63 20.40 14.67
C ARG A 37 8.29 19.73 14.90
N LEU A 38 8.26 18.50 15.39
CA LEU A 38 7.01 17.81 15.71
C LEU A 38 6.20 18.58 16.73
N ARG A 39 6.81 19.02 17.84
CA ARG A 39 6.13 19.81 18.86
C ARG A 39 5.55 21.10 18.27
N GLN A 40 6.32 21.85 17.48
CA GLN A 40 5.84 23.05 16.81
C GLN A 40 4.68 22.77 15.85
N PHE A 41 4.70 21.61 15.20
CA PHE A 41 3.62 21.19 14.31
C PHE A 41 2.33 20.92 15.11
N GLU A 42 2.41 20.22 16.25
CA GLU A 42 1.29 19.99 17.17
C GLU A 42 0.76 21.28 17.81
N GLU A 43 1.66 22.16 18.28
CA GLU A 43 1.31 23.46 18.86
C GLU A 43 0.54 24.35 17.87
N ARG A 44 0.92 24.34 16.59
CA ARG A 44 0.25 25.15 15.55
C ARG A 44 -1.19 24.72 15.28
N PHE A 45 -1.45 23.44 15.36
CA PHE A 45 -2.80 22.88 15.20
C PHE A 45 -3.55 22.78 16.53
N GLN A 46 -2.90 23.06 17.65
CA GLN A 46 -3.43 22.93 19.02
C GLN A 46 -3.98 21.53 19.29
N VAL A 47 -3.37 20.51 18.70
CA VAL A 47 -3.79 19.12 18.78
C VAL A 47 -2.59 18.20 18.94
N ILE A 48 -2.69 17.25 19.84
CA ILE A 48 -1.70 16.17 19.98
C ILE A 48 -1.92 15.19 18.84
N LEU A 49 -0.88 14.97 18.04
CA LEU A 49 -0.95 14.12 16.86
C LEU A 49 -0.35 12.73 17.09
N PHE A 50 0.55 12.59 18.07
CA PHE A 50 1.12 11.31 18.48
C PHE A 50 1.00 11.08 19.98
N VAL A 51 0.73 9.83 20.36
CA VAL A 51 0.87 9.34 21.75
C VAL A 51 2.15 8.53 21.86
N ARG A 52 2.91 8.76 22.92
CA ARG A 52 4.06 7.92 23.29
C ARG A 52 3.57 6.78 24.17
N ASN A 53 3.92 5.56 23.82
CA ASN A 53 3.63 4.37 24.61
C ASN A 53 4.87 3.47 24.69
N ALA A 54 4.79 2.35 25.42
CA ALA A 54 5.91 1.41 25.57
C ALA A 54 6.44 0.85 24.23
N ASN A 55 5.60 0.82 23.21
CA ASN A 55 5.94 0.30 21.87
C ASN A 55 6.38 1.40 20.88
N GLY A 56 6.50 2.66 21.34
CA GLY A 56 6.93 3.78 20.52
C GLY A 56 5.90 4.90 20.39
N MET A 57 5.80 5.48 19.20
CA MET A 57 4.88 6.59 18.90
C MET A 57 3.75 6.10 17.99
N THR A 58 2.51 6.37 18.38
CA THR A 58 1.33 5.96 17.63
C THR A 58 0.48 7.19 17.30
N PRO A 59 0.00 7.37 16.04
CA PRO A 59 -0.87 8.49 15.70
C PRO A 59 -2.18 8.46 16.48
N THR A 60 -2.62 9.62 17.00
CA THR A 60 -3.95 9.84 17.56
C THR A 60 -5.02 9.78 16.44
N PRO A 61 -6.32 9.81 16.73
CA PRO A 61 -7.35 10.00 15.71
C PRO A 61 -7.10 11.23 14.83
N ALA A 62 -6.72 12.37 15.44
CA ALA A 62 -6.33 13.58 14.72
C ALA A 62 -5.03 13.37 13.91
N GLY A 63 -4.05 12.66 14.50
CA GLY A 63 -2.82 12.29 13.81
C GLY A 63 -3.05 11.45 12.55
N ARG A 64 -4.03 10.55 12.55
CA ARG A 64 -4.38 9.76 11.34
C ARG A 64 -4.95 10.65 10.24
N LEU A 65 -5.83 11.60 10.56
CA LEU A 65 -6.35 12.55 9.57
C LEU A 65 -5.22 13.41 8.96
N VAL A 66 -4.31 13.88 9.82
CA VAL A 66 -3.14 14.65 9.36
C VAL A 66 -2.21 13.78 8.52
N LEU A 67 -2.02 12.50 8.87
CA LEU A 67 -1.19 11.56 8.12
C LEU A 67 -1.71 11.39 6.68
N GLU A 68 -3.01 11.14 6.52
CA GLU A 68 -3.64 11.04 5.20
C GLU A 68 -3.46 12.33 4.38
N ALA A 69 -3.61 13.49 5.01
CA ALA A 69 -3.39 14.77 4.35
C ALA A 69 -1.91 14.98 3.96
N CYS A 70 -0.97 14.63 4.84
CA CYS A 70 0.46 14.70 4.58
C CYS A 70 0.88 13.79 3.42
N GLN A 71 0.37 12.58 3.37
CA GLN A 71 0.62 11.64 2.29
C GLN A 71 0.13 12.18 0.95
N ARG A 72 -1.09 12.73 0.88
CA ARG A 72 -1.59 13.38 -0.35
C ARG A 72 -0.70 14.55 -0.80
N ILE A 73 -0.25 15.40 0.12
CA ILE A 73 0.66 16.53 -0.21
C ILE A 73 1.96 16.01 -0.81
N LEU A 74 2.55 14.97 -0.23
CA LEU A 74 3.80 14.39 -0.75
C LEU A 74 3.60 13.78 -2.15
N ASN A 75 2.47 13.14 -2.38
CA ASN A 75 2.14 12.57 -3.68
C ASN A 75 1.93 13.65 -4.75
N GLU A 76 1.17 14.69 -4.44
CA GLU A 76 1.01 15.82 -5.36
C GLU A 76 2.35 16.47 -5.71
N THR A 77 3.26 16.59 -4.72
CA THR A 77 4.60 17.12 -4.98
C THR A 77 5.45 16.18 -5.85
N GLN A 78 5.25 14.87 -5.74
CA GLN A 78 5.92 13.89 -6.59
C GLN A 78 5.33 13.92 -8.00
N GLN A 79 4.02 13.92 -8.14
CA GLN A 79 3.35 14.01 -9.44
C GLN A 79 3.75 15.29 -10.20
N LEU A 80 3.86 16.43 -9.51
CA LEU A 80 4.35 17.66 -10.13
C LEU A 80 5.75 17.47 -10.72
N LYS A 81 6.65 16.83 -9.98
CA LYS A 81 8.00 16.54 -10.47
C LYS A 81 7.97 15.63 -11.70
N ASP A 82 7.19 14.54 -11.60
CA ASP A 82 7.09 13.54 -12.66
C ASP A 82 6.50 14.17 -13.94
N ASN A 83 5.48 15.01 -13.81
CA ASN A 83 4.90 15.77 -14.93
C ASN A 83 5.91 16.74 -15.57
N LEU A 84 6.70 17.46 -14.76
CA LEU A 84 7.72 18.37 -15.27
C LEU A 84 8.84 17.61 -16.00
N HIS A 85 9.22 16.47 -15.48
CA HIS A 85 10.20 15.59 -16.13
C HIS A 85 9.67 15.00 -17.44
N ALA A 86 8.40 14.58 -17.48
CA ALA A 86 7.77 14.12 -18.72
C ALA A 86 7.77 15.19 -19.82
N LEU A 87 7.56 16.45 -19.47
CA LEU A 87 7.63 17.58 -20.42
C LEU A 87 9.04 17.83 -20.98
N SER A 88 10.08 17.44 -20.25
CA SER A 88 11.48 17.58 -20.71
C SER A 88 11.95 16.50 -21.69
N GLY A 89 11.09 15.53 -22.03
CA GLY A 89 11.37 14.48 -23.00
C GLY A 89 12.42 13.45 -22.56
N GLN A 90 12.82 13.45 -21.30
CA GLN A 90 13.94 12.64 -20.80
C GLN A 90 13.54 11.50 -19.84
N GLN A 91 12.25 11.31 -19.52
CA GLN A 91 11.94 10.36 -18.46
C GLN A 91 10.87 9.33 -18.83
N ARG A 92 11.14 8.10 -18.45
CA ARG A 92 10.18 7.00 -18.40
C ARG A 92 9.11 7.33 -17.36
N VAL A 93 7.87 7.07 -17.70
CA VAL A 93 6.74 7.17 -16.77
C VAL A 93 6.83 6.01 -15.78
N VAL A 94 6.99 6.29 -14.50
CA VAL A 94 7.00 5.24 -13.47
C VAL A 94 5.55 4.92 -13.11
N LEU A 95 5.15 3.68 -13.32
CA LEU A 95 3.85 3.14 -12.91
C LEU A 95 4.04 2.20 -11.71
N LYS A 96 3.52 2.57 -10.55
CA LYS A 96 3.58 1.77 -9.32
C LYS A 96 2.33 0.91 -9.22
N LEU A 97 2.49 -0.38 -9.46
CA LEU A 97 1.44 -1.38 -9.37
C LEU A 97 1.69 -2.28 -8.16
N CYS A 98 0.70 -2.42 -7.30
CA CYS A 98 0.74 -3.41 -6.22
C CYS A 98 -0.42 -4.40 -6.38
N ALA A 99 -0.11 -5.69 -6.23
CA ALA A 99 -1.10 -6.72 -6.44
C ALA A 99 -1.00 -7.84 -5.40
N SER A 100 -2.11 -8.56 -5.22
CA SER A 100 -2.11 -9.79 -4.42
C SER A 100 -1.23 -10.86 -5.09
N THR A 101 -0.74 -11.82 -4.30
CA THR A 101 0.10 -12.92 -4.80
C THR A 101 -0.52 -13.65 -5.98
N VAL A 102 -1.83 -13.94 -5.91
CA VAL A 102 -2.55 -14.62 -7.00
C VAL A 102 -2.58 -13.77 -8.26
N ALA A 103 -2.89 -12.48 -8.14
CA ALA A 103 -2.90 -11.58 -9.27
C ALA A 103 -1.51 -11.48 -9.92
N ASN A 104 -0.46 -11.35 -9.10
CA ASN A 104 0.92 -11.27 -9.55
C ASN A 104 1.38 -12.53 -10.29
N SER A 105 1.05 -13.71 -9.78
CA SER A 105 1.54 -14.97 -10.33
C SER A 105 0.70 -15.49 -11.51
N THR A 106 -0.60 -15.18 -11.54
CA THR A 106 -1.54 -15.82 -12.46
C THR A 106 -2.04 -14.90 -13.56
N PHE A 107 -2.46 -13.66 -13.19
CA PHE A 107 -3.21 -12.82 -14.12
C PHE A 107 -2.38 -11.70 -14.75
N LEU A 108 -1.54 -11.04 -13.96
CA LEU A 108 -0.77 -9.88 -14.41
C LEU A 108 0.27 -10.17 -15.48
N PRO A 109 1.02 -11.28 -15.48
CA PRO A 109 2.03 -11.51 -16.50
C PRO A 109 1.47 -11.48 -17.93
N ALA A 110 0.29 -12.07 -18.13
CA ALA A 110 -0.38 -12.08 -19.43
C ALA A 110 -0.89 -10.70 -19.86
N ALA A 111 -1.24 -9.82 -18.92
CA ALA A 111 -1.70 -8.47 -19.20
C ALA A 111 -0.53 -7.48 -19.38
N LEU A 112 0.49 -7.61 -18.55
CA LEU A 112 1.62 -6.68 -18.52
C LEU A 112 2.59 -6.86 -19.69
N GLY A 113 2.77 -8.08 -20.18
CA GLY A 113 3.68 -8.35 -21.29
C GLY A 113 3.34 -7.53 -22.55
N PRO A 114 2.12 -7.62 -23.10
CA PRO A 114 1.70 -6.80 -24.22
C PRO A 114 1.71 -5.30 -23.90
N PHE A 115 1.24 -4.91 -22.71
CA PHE A 115 1.23 -3.50 -22.29
C PHE A 115 2.63 -2.87 -22.33
N LEU A 116 3.65 -3.51 -21.76
CA LEU A 116 5.01 -2.99 -21.75
C LEU A 116 5.67 -3.01 -23.15
N ALA A 117 5.22 -3.89 -24.04
CA ALA A 117 5.65 -3.86 -25.43
C ALA A 117 5.08 -2.67 -26.20
N ASP A 118 3.81 -2.31 -25.92
CA ASP A 118 3.11 -1.17 -26.55
C ASP A 118 3.54 0.19 -25.97
N TYR A 119 3.99 0.20 -24.69
CA TYR A 119 4.39 1.42 -23.96
C TYR A 119 5.80 1.27 -23.38
N PRO A 120 6.84 1.28 -24.22
CA PRO A 120 8.24 1.06 -23.80
C PRO A 120 8.79 2.18 -22.90
N GLU A 121 8.13 3.33 -22.86
CA GLU A 121 8.45 4.46 -21.99
C GLU A 121 7.99 4.26 -20.55
N VAL A 122 7.14 3.25 -20.28
CA VAL A 122 6.66 2.97 -18.92
C VAL A 122 7.67 2.11 -18.16
N ASP A 123 8.12 2.62 -17.03
CA ASP A 123 8.89 1.88 -16.02
C ASP A 123 7.94 1.32 -14.97
N LEU A 124 7.64 0.02 -15.04
CA LEU A 124 6.70 -0.63 -14.15
C LEU A 124 7.38 -1.07 -12.86
N GLN A 125 6.95 -0.52 -11.73
CA GLN A 125 7.31 -0.99 -10.40
C GLN A 125 6.20 -1.88 -9.85
N LEU A 126 6.39 -3.19 -9.95
CA LEU A 126 5.44 -4.19 -9.47
C LEU A 126 5.84 -4.66 -8.07
N THR A 127 4.92 -4.54 -7.12
CA THR A 127 5.09 -4.99 -5.74
C THR A 127 3.97 -5.94 -5.34
N GLU A 128 4.19 -6.70 -4.28
CA GLU A 128 3.20 -7.60 -3.71
C GLU A 128 2.69 -7.06 -2.38
N GLY A 129 1.37 -7.24 -2.13
CA GLY A 129 0.75 -6.80 -0.91
C GLY A 129 -0.54 -7.53 -0.57
N THR A 130 -1.01 -7.35 0.66
CA THR A 130 -2.35 -7.80 1.08
C THR A 130 -3.41 -6.84 0.56
N SER A 131 -4.66 -7.29 0.40
CA SER A 131 -5.76 -6.43 -0.04
C SER A 131 -5.87 -5.15 0.78
N ARG A 132 -5.64 -5.23 2.10
CA ARG A 132 -5.63 -4.05 2.98
C ARG A 132 -4.49 -3.09 2.66
N SER A 133 -3.26 -3.59 2.54
CA SER A 133 -2.09 -2.71 2.26
C SER A 133 -2.18 -2.10 0.87
N ILE A 134 -2.70 -2.84 -0.11
CA ILE A 134 -2.95 -2.34 -1.46
C ILE A 134 -3.92 -1.15 -1.44
N LEU A 135 -5.10 -1.32 -0.81
CA LEU A 135 -6.10 -0.25 -0.71
C LEU A 135 -5.56 0.97 0.05
N GLN A 136 -4.83 0.75 1.15
CA GLN A 136 -4.20 1.83 1.90
C GLN A 136 -3.14 2.56 1.07
N GLY A 137 -2.30 1.85 0.34
CA GLY A 137 -1.28 2.43 -0.51
C GLY A 137 -1.86 3.27 -1.66
N VAL A 138 -2.97 2.80 -2.28
CA VAL A 138 -3.66 3.58 -3.31
C VAL A 138 -4.35 4.81 -2.70
N GLN A 139 -5.00 4.69 -1.53
CA GLN A 139 -5.59 5.84 -0.82
C GLN A 139 -4.55 6.88 -0.41
N ALA A 140 -3.37 6.42 0.00
CA ALA A 140 -2.24 7.29 0.33
C ALA A 140 -1.56 7.85 -0.94
N GLY A 141 -1.86 7.31 -2.14
CA GLY A 141 -1.22 7.60 -3.42
C GLY A 141 0.25 7.16 -3.49
N GLU A 142 0.66 6.23 -2.65
CA GLU A 142 1.95 5.55 -2.72
C GLU A 142 2.00 4.54 -3.87
N ILE A 143 0.83 4.08 -4.30
CA ILE A 143 0.57 3.12 -5.37
C ILE A 143 -0.41 3.77 -6.35
N ASP A 144 -0.11 3.71 -7.65
CA ASP A 144 -0.97 4.28 -8.69
C ASP A 144 -2.13 3.34 -9.02
N LEU A 145 -1.88 2.04 -9.03
CA LEU A 145 -2.87 1.01 -9.35
C LEU A 145 -2.74 -0.19 -8.41
N GLY A 146 -3.86 -0.65 -7.86
CA GLY A 146 -3.92 -1.82 -7.00
C GLY A 146 -4.77 -2.95 -7.59
N VAL A 147 -4.28 -4.21 -7.55
CA VAL A 147 -5.09 -5.39 -7.88
C VAL A 147 -5.25 -6.24 -6.63
N TYR A 148 -6.46 -6.35 -6.13
CA TYR A 148 -6.77 -6.99 -4.85
C TYR A 148 -7.99 -7.92 -4.98
N ASP A 149 -8.22 -8.75 -3.97
CA ASP A 149 -9.46 -9.52 -3.91
C ASP A 149 -10.64 -8.59 -3.56
N GLY A 150 -11.75 -8.70 -4.28
CA GLY A 150 -12.87 -7.75 -4.26
C GLY A 150 -13.72 -7.72 -2.98
N ASN A 151 -13.31 -8.41 -1.90
CA ASN A 151 -14.11 -8.57 -0.68
C ASN A 151 -13.89 -7.47 0.38
N GLN A 152 -13.12 -6.43 0.07
CA GLN A 152 -12.80 -5.34 0.99
C GLN A 152 -13.51 -4.04 0.59
N PRO A 153 -13.96 -3.21 1.57
CA PRO A 153 -14.48 -1.88 1.28
C PRO A 153 -13.41 -0.99 0.62
N THR A 154 -13.76 -0.32 -0.47
CA THR A 154 -12.81 0.49 -1.25
C THR A 154 -12.47 1.85 -0.63
N GLY A 155 -13.24 2.30 0.38
CA GLY A 155 -12.98 3.58 1.05
C GLY A 155 -13.04 4.80 0.12
N GLY A 156 -13.88 4.77 -0.91
CA GLY A 156 -14.04 5.86 -1.88
C GLY A 156 -13.14 5.77 -3.11
N LEU A 157 -12.29 4.74 -3.23
CA LEU A 157 -11.52 4.48 -4.44
C LEU A 157 -12.44 3.97 -5.57
N LEU A 158 -12.10 4.34 -6.81
CA LEU A 158 -12.69 3.70 -7.99
C LEU A 158 -12.20 2.25 -8.07
N SER A 159 -13.13 1.30 -8.11
CA SER A 159 -12.84 -0.12 -8.25
C SER A 159 -13.54 -0.68 -9.47
N LEU A 160 -12.78 -1.40 -10.29
CA LEU A 160 -13.26 -2.06 -11.49
C LEU A 160 -13.01 -3.56 -11.40
N PRO A 161 -13.96 -4.42 -11.86
CA PRO A 161 -13.71 -5.85 -11.92
C PRO A 161 -12.59 -6.14 -12.94
N PHE A 162 -11.62 -6.99 -12.55
CA PHE A 162 -10.50 -7.36 -13.40
C PHE A 162 -10.59 -8.81 -13.90
N ARG A 163 -10.66 -9.77 -13.00
CA ARG A 163 -10.78 -11.21 -13.30
C ARG A 163 -11.57 -11.93 -12.21
N ASP A 164 -12.26 -12.97 -12.60
CA ASP A 164 -12.88 -13.90 -11.66
C ASP A 164 -11.83 -14.92 -11.21
N ASP A 165 -11.74 -15.13 -9.90
CA ASP A 165 -10.93 -16.17 -9.28
C ASP A 165 -11.81 -17.20 -8.57
N ARG A 166 -11.34 -18.44 -8.50
CA ARG A 166 -12.07 -19.55 -7.85
C ARG A 166 -11.14 -20.33 -6.95
N LEU A 167 -11.54 -20.48 -5.72
CA LEU A 167 -10.89 -21.41 -4.81
C LEU A 167 -11.10 -22.84 -5.29
N VAL A 168 -10.05 -23.63 -5.32
CA VAL A 168 -10.07 -25.05 -5.68
C VAL A 168 -9.53 -25.89 -4.54
N LEU A 169 -10.08 -27.08 -4.37
CA LEU A 169 -9.58 -28.08 -3.47
C LEU A 169 -8.71 -29.07 -4.25
N LEU A 170 -7.43 -29.12 -3.92
CA LEU A 170 -6.52 -30.13 -4.45
C LEU A 170 -6.56 -31.36 -3.56
N VAL A 171 -6.78 -32.52 -4.15
CA VAL A 171 -6.83 -33.81 -3.45
C VAL A 171 -5.98 -34.84 -4.16
N PRO A 172 -5.40 -35.82 -3.46
CA PRO A 172 -4.69 -36.93 -4.06
C PRO A 172 -5.58 -37.72 -5.04
N HIS A 173 -4.94 -38.40 -6.00
CA HIS A 173 -5.68 -39.31 -6.88
C HIS A 173 -6.37 -40.42 -6.07
N GLY A 174 -7.65 -40.65 -6.38
CA GLY A 174 -8.47 -41.62 -5.64
C GLY A 174 -9.09 -41.12 -4.34
N HIS A 175 -8.92 -39.86 -3.96
CA HIS A 175 -9.56 -39.28 -2.79
C HIS A 175 -11.09 -39.25 -2.94
N GLN A 176 -11.83 -39.43 -1.83
CA GLN A 176 -13.31 -39.49 -1.83
C GLN A 176 -13.98 -38.24 -2.40
N LEU A 177 -13.34 -37.08 -2.32
CA LEU A 177 -13.80 -35.82 -2.90
C LEU A 177 -13.32 -35.65 -4.36
N GLY A 178 -12.46 -36.55 -4.85
CA GLY A 178 -11.97 -36.53 -6.23
C GLY A 178 -13.08 -36.75 -7.25
N GLY A 179 -12.96 -36.14 -8.42
CA GLY A 179 -13.97 -36.24 -9.48
C GLY A 179 -15.24 -35.40 -9.27
N ARG A 180 -15.43 -34.77 -8.12
CA ARG A 180 -16.54 -33.84 -7.86
C ARG A 180 -16.21 -32.46 -8.42
N ARG A 181 -17.12 -31.89 -9.21
CA ARG A 181 -16.93 -30.53 -9.79
C ARG A 181 -17.03 -29.42 -8.76
N GLN A 182 -17.78 -29.64 -7.70
CA GLN A 182 -17.98 -28.69 -6.60
C GLN A 182 -18.03 -29.46 -5.27
N VAL A 183 -17.37 -28.90 -4.27
CA VAL A 183 -17.30 -29.42 -2.91
C VAL A 183 -17.60 -28.26 -1.97
N LYS A 184 -18.49 -28.47 -1.00
CA LYS A 184 -18.71 -27.47 0.04
C LYS A 184 -17.52 -27.52 1.02
N LEU A 185 -17.07 -26.36 1.47
CA LEU A 185 -15.94 -26.27 2.41
C LEU A 185 -16.15 -27.18 3.64
N VAL A 186 -17.38 -27.23 4.17
CA VAL A 186 -17.71 -28.06 5.32
C VAL A 186 -17.42 -29.55 5.09
N GLU A 187 -17.52 -30.04 3.86
CA GLU A 187 -17.21 -31.44 3.51
C GLU A 187 -15.69 -31.68 3.50
N ALA A 188 -14.91 -30.68 3.13
CA ALA A 188 -13.45 -30.72 3.17
C ALA A 188 -12.91 -30.70 4.60
N LEU A 189 -13.60 -30.02 5.53
CA LEU A 189 -13.20 -29.95 6.94
C LEU A 189 -13.23 -31.31 7.68
N GLY A 190 -13.88 -32.32 7.11
CA GLY A 190 -13.84 -33.70 7.64
C GLY A 190 -12.51 -34.43 7.39
N PHE A 191 -11.57 -33.84 6.65
CA PHE A 191 -10.27 -34.41 6.31
C PHE A 191 -9.14 -33.49 6.79
N PRO A 192 -7.95 -34.03 7.09
CA PRO A 192 -6.76 -33.20 7.26
C PRO A 192 -6.52 -32.37 5.98
N TYR A 193 -6.42 -31.05 6.11
CA TYR A 193 -6.20 -30.15 4.97
C TYR A 193 -5.13 -29.10 5.29
N ILE A 194 -4.51 -28.59 4.26
CA ILE A 194 -3.57 -27.48 4.32
C ILE A 194 -4.25 -26.31 3.62
N LEU A 195 -4.45 -25.22 4.38
CA LEU A 195 -4.90 -23.97 3.79
C LEU A 195 -3.68 -23.18 3.35
N SER A 196 -3.71 -22.65 2.15
CA SER A 196 -2.67 -21.73 1.71
C SER A 196 -2.73 -20.45 2.55
N LEU A 197 -1.64 -20.11 3.22
CA LEU A 197 -1.52 -18.86 4.00
C LEU A 197 -1.47 -17.61 3.12
N ILE A 198 -1.39 -17.77 1.81
CA ILE A 198 -1.35 -16.67 0.84
C ILE A 198 -2.68 -15.92 0.78
N HIS A 199 -3.76 -16.53 1.25
CA HIS A 199 -5.12 -15.97 1.24
C HIS A 199 -5.68 -15.60 2.62
N ILE A 200 -4.85 -15.59 3.65
CA ILE A 200 -5.25 -15.21 5.01
C ILE A 200 -4.83 -13.78 5.32
#